data_3fb6bd19c6c9600746ec594f38d1deb6
#
_entry.id   3fb6bd19c6c9600746ec594f38d1deb6
#
_cell.length_a   1.000
_cell.length_b   1.000
_cell.length_c   1.000
_cell.angle_alpha   90.00
_cell.angle_beta   90.00
_cell.angle_gamma   90.00
#
_symmetry.space_group_name_H-M   'P 1'
#
loop_
_entity.id
_entity.type
_entity.pdbx_description
1 polymer ?
#
loop_
_entity_poly.entity_id
_entity_poly.type
_entity_poly.pdbx_seq_one_letter_code
_entity_poly.pdbx_strand_id
1 'polypeptide(L)'
;MHNPENERIKRSYFVYLKEARRLGEHSIDAAAAALAKFEEYTKYRDFKRFHIQQAIGFKARLSEHVSPRTGELLSRGTVFSTLNALRSFFQWLSMQPGYRSNLSSADAEYFALSDREARIAKAIAERPVPTIDQIRHVLQIMPAGTDIELRNRAVMAFTVLTGARDGAIASLKSKHVDVVEGKVVQDAREVHTKFSKTFSTWFFPVGEDVRQIVVDWVKYLATEQLFGPVDPLFPATAIVQDQYHLFQTGCLSRAHWSNATPIRTIFKEAFTSAGLAYANPHSFRRTLAQLGERLCRTPEEFKAWSQNLGHEQVLTTFSSYGQVGADRQAELIRRLGQRQENGAPKGDLIDRMIQTLQEGRHMLE
;
A
#
# COMPACT_ATOMS: atom_id res chain seq x y z
N MET A 1 7.65 -25.71 22.11
CA MET A 1 8.91 -26.46 21.87
C MET A 1 9.15 -26.43 20.38
N HIS A 2 10.30 -25.88 19.91
CA HIS A 2 10.59 -25.77 18.49
C HIS A 2 11.29 -27.02 17.98
N ASN A 3 11.06 -27.40 16.70
CA ASN A 3 11.74 -28.51 16.08
C ASN A 3 13.05 -28.00 15.42
N PRO A 4 14.25 -28.48 15.84
CA PRO A 4 15.53 -27.98 15.34
C PRO A 4 15.71 -28.18 13.81
N GLU A 5 15.21 -29.30 13.24
CA GLU A 5 15.29 -29.57 11.82
C GLU A 5 14.41 -28.61 11.02
N ASN A 6 13.21 -28.29 11.52
CA ASN A 6 12.34 -27.28 10.94
C ASN A 6 13.02 -25.90 10.97
N GLU A 7 13.65 -25.52 12.08
CA GLU A 7 14.37 -24.24 12.16
C GLU A 7 15.51 -24.14 11.15
N ARG A 8 16.28 -25.24 10.99
CA ARG A 8 17.37 -25.28 10.03
C ARG A 8 16.86 -25.10 8.60
N ILE A 9 15.81 -25.81 8.20
CA ILE A 9 15.30 -25.75 6.83
C ILE A 9 14.59 -24.42 6.55
N LYS A 10 13.89 -23.83 7.54
CA LYS A 10 13.31 -22.49 7.41
C LYS A 10 14.37 -21.43 7.16
N ARG A 11 15.52 -21.48 7.87
CA ARG A 11 16.64 -20.56 7.63
C ARG A 11 17.14 -20.67 6.19
N SER A 12 17.32 -21.90 5.68
CA SER A 12 17.70 -22.12 4.29
C SER A 12 16.68 -21.55 3.29
N TYR A 13 15.39 -21.69 3.61
CA TYR A 13 14.32 -21.10 2.80
C TYR A 13 14.35 -19.58 2.81
N PHE A 14 14.54 -18.94 3.96
CA PHE A 14 14.61 -17.50 4.05
C PHE A 14 15.84 -16.94 3.30
N VAL A 15 16.97 -17.62 3.36
CA VAL A 15 18.12 -17.30 2.52
C VAL A 15 17.77 -17.42 1.03
N TYR A 16 17.08 -18.50 0.62
CA TYR A 16 16.61 -18.66 -0.76
C TYR A 16 15.67 -17.51 -1.18
N LEU A 17 14.70 -17.13 -0.33
CA LEU A 17 13.81 -16.02 -0.61
C LEU A 17 14.57 -14.69 -0.79
N LYS A 18 15.56 -14.43 0.07
CA LYS A 18 16.37 -13.23 0.05
C LYS A 18 17.34 -13.20 -1.14
N GLU A 19 18.15 -14.24 -1.28
CA GLU A 19 19.31 -14.22 -2.20
C GLU A 19 18.97 -14.71 -3.61
N ALA A 20 18.09 -15.71 -3.76
CA ALA A 20 17.71 -16.25 -5.05
C ALA A 20 16.45 -15.59 -5.63
N ARG A 21 15.43 -15.36 -4.78
CA ARG A 21 14.18 -14.73 -5.21
C ARG A 21 14.17 -13.23 -5.08
N ARG A 22 15.21 -12.64 -4.44
CA ARG A 22 15.36 -11.20 -4.22
C ARG A 22 14.14 -10.52 -3.59
N LEU A 23 13.45 -11.21 -2.68
CA LEU A 23 12.30 -10.66 -1.99
C LEU A 23 12.73 -9.72 -0.86
N GLY A 24 11.95 -8.66 -0.66
CA GLY A 24 12.14 -7.75 0.46
C GLY A 24 11.75 -8.39 1.81
N GLU A 25 12.30 -7.86 2.90
CA GLU A 25 12.13 -8.38 4.28
C GLU A 25 10.65 -8.59 4.64
N HIS A 26 9.77 -7.64 4.32
CA HIS A 26 8.34 -7.78 4.61
C HIS A 26 7.69 -9.05 3.99
N SER A 27 8.15 -9.45 2.79
CA SER A 27 7.66 -10.68 2.14
C SER A 27 8.22 -11.94 2.82
N ILE A 28 9.44 -11.87 3.32
CA ILE A 28 10.08 -12.95 4.07
C ILE A 28 9.40 -13.11 5.42
N ASP A 29 9.11 -12.01 6.12
CA ASP A 29 8.37 -12.01 7.39
C ASP A 29 6.96 -12.60 7.23
N ALA A 30 6.28 -12.28 6.12
CA ALA A 30 4.98 -12.85 5.82
C ALA A 30 5.06 -14.38 5.63
N ALA A 31 6.11 -14.87 4.96
CA ALA A 31 6.35 -16.29 4.81
C ALA A 31 6.70 -16.96 6.16
N ALA A 32 7.50 -16.30 6.99
CA ALA A 32 7.85 -16.76 8.33
C ALA A 32 6.59 -16.86 9.22
N ALA A 33 5.72 -15.85 9.19
CA ALA A 33 4.46 -15.84 9.92
C ALA A 33 3.49 -16.96 9.46
N ALA A 34 3.46 -17.27 8.15
CA ALA A 34 2.66 -18.38 7.63
C ALA A 34 3.18 -19.73 8.12
N LEU A 35 4.49 -19.92 8.10
CA LEU A 35 5.15 -21.13 8.60
C LEU A 35 4.92 -21.33 10.09
N ALA A 36 5.07 -20.26 10.89
CA ALA A 36 4.83 -20.32 12.34
C ALA A 36 3.40 -20.79 12.67
N LYS A 37 2.38 -20.28 11.96
CA LYS A 37 0.98 -20.73 12.12
C LYS A 37 0.78 -22.20 11.79
N PHE A 38 1.44 -22.68 10.73
CA PHE A 38 1.35 -24.08 10.35
C PHE A 38 2.07 -24.99 11.34
N GLU A 39 3.25 -24.59 11.84
CA GLU A 39 3.97 -25.34 12.86
C GLU A 39 3.19 -25.42 14.18
N GLU A 40 2.57 -24.33 14.62
CA GLU A 40 1.68 -24.32 15.78
C GLU A 40 0.53 -25.32 15.61
N TYR A 41 -0.12 -25.32 14.44
CA TYR A 41 -1.19 -26.27 14.11
C TYR A 41 -0.73 -27.71 14.16
N THR A 42 0.46 -28.01 13.62
CA THR A 42 1.04 -29.38 13.59
C THR A 42 1.77 -29.75 14.88
N LYS A 43 1.75 -28.87 15.91
CA LYS A 43 2.49 -29.03 17.15
C LYS A 43 3.99 -29.23 16.91
N TYR A 44 4.56 -28.43 16.01
CA TYR A 44 5.99 -28.44 15.63
C TYR A 44 6.51 -29.79 15.14
N ARG A 45 5.64 -30.59 14.50
CA ARG A 45 6.02 -31.86 13.89
C ARG A 45 7.03 -31.61 12.77
N ASP A 46 8.01 -32.51 12.63
CA ASP A 46 9.01 -32.46 11.55
C ASP A 46 8.34 -32.41 10.17
N PHE A 47 8.75 -31.47 9.32
CA PHE A 47 8.25 -31.32 7.96
C PHE A 47 8.49 -32.56 7.08
N LYS A 48 9.48 -33.41 7.41
CA LYS A 48 9.66 -34.71 6.74
C LYS A 48 8.45 -35.64 6.92
N ARG A 49 7.64 -35.41 7.93
CA ARG A 49 6.42 -36.18 8.21
C ARG A 49 5.16 -35.45 7.73
N PHE A 50 5.33 -34.51 6.80
CA PHE A 50 4.19 -33.87 6.19
C PHE A 50 3.34 -34.88 5.42
N HIS A 51 2.04 -34.74 5.48
CA HIS A 51 1.08 -35.46 4.65
C HIS A 51 -0.12 -34.55 4.33
N ILE A 52 -0.78 -34.83 3.23
CA ILE A 52 -1.84 -33.97 2.65
C ILE A 52 -2.98 -33.63 3.61
N GLN A 53 -3.32 -34.55 4.54
CA GLN A 53 -4.38 -34.28 5.54
C GLN A 53 -4.03 -33.11 6.48
N GLN A 54 -2.75 -32.82 6.70
CA GLN A 54 -2.34 -31.65 7.48
C GLN A 54 -2.63 -30.35 6.73
N ALA A 55 -2.42 -30.32 5.41
CA ALA A 55 -2.75 -29.16 4.59
C ALA A 55 -4.28 -28.95 4.53
N ILE A 56 -5.05 -30.01 4.32
CA ILE A 56 -6.52 -29.97 4.28
C ILE A 56 -7.07 -29.47 5.62
N GLY A 57 -6.66 -30.05 6.73
CA GLY A 57 -7.13 -29.68 8.07
C GLY A 57 -6.68 -28.28 8.47
N PHE A 58 -5.45 -27.86 8.11
CA PHE A 58 -4.98 -26.50 8.36
C PHE A 58 -5.78 -25.47 7.59
N LYS A 59 -6.11 -25.73 6.31
CA LYS A 59 -6.94 -24.84 5.50
C LYS A 59 -8.32 -24.63 6.11
N ALA A 60 -8.97 -25.70 6.57
CA ALA A 60 -10.26 -25.59 7.26
C ALA A 60 -10.14 -24.75 8.53
N ARG A 61 -9.19 -25.09 9.42
CA ARG A 61 -8.95 -24.33 10.66
C ARG A 61 -8.60 -22.86 10.43
N LEU A 62 -7.80 -22.56 9.41
CA LEU A 62 -7.40 -21.18 9.11
C LEU A 62 -8.60 -20.34 8.66
N SER A 63 -9.56 -20.93 7.98
CA SER A 63 -10.78 -20.24 7.54
C SER A 63 -11.72 -19.90 8.69
N GLU A 64 -11.63 -20.62 9.80
CA GLU A 64 -12.41 -20.40 11.02
C GLU A 64 -11.63 -19.63 12.11
N HIS A 65 -10.38 -19.26 11.81
CA HIS A 65 -9.50 -18.62 12.79
C HIS A 65 -9.92 -17.16 13.03
N VAL A 66 -10.16 -16.85 14.31
CA VAL A 66 -10.40 -15.47 14.79
C VAL A 66 -9.08 -14.79 15.09
N SER A 67 -8.88 -13.60 14.55
CA SER A 67 -7.70 -12.79 14.80
C SER A 67 -7.69 -12.27 16.25
N PRO A 68 -6.66 -12.57 17.05
CA PRO A 68 -6.57 -12.05 18.43
C PRO A 68 -6.54 -10.51 18.49
N ARG A 69 -6.10 -9.86 17.41
CA ARG A 69 -5.97 -8.40 17.34
C ARG A 69 -7.29 -7.69 17.07
N THR A 70 -8.18 -8.30 16.27
CA THR A 70 -9.42 -7.65 15.81
C THR A 70 -10.67 -8.28 16.38
N GLY A 71 -10.60 -9.49 16.94
CA GLY A 71 -11.76 -10.27 17.37
C GLY A 71 -12.64 -10.79 16.22
N GLU A 72 -12.19 -10.63 14.97
CA GLU A 72 -12.92 -11.04 13.78
C GLU A 72 -12.24 -12.23 13.08
N LEU A 73 -13.00 -12.93 12.24
CA LEU A 73 -12.43 -13.97 11.37
C LEU A 73 -11.35 -13.38 10.47
N LEU A 74 -10.33 -14.18 10.17
CA LEU A 74 -9.32 -13.77 9.19
C LEU A 74 -9.98 -13.43 7.85
N SER A 75 -9.53 -12.30 7.25
CA SER A 75 -10.01 -11.95 5.92
C SER A 75 -9.64 -13.04 4.90
N ARG A 76 -10.50 -13.26 3.91
CA ARG A 76 -10.24 -14.25 2.84
C ARG A 76 -8.91 -13.97 2.12
N GLY A 77 -8.53 -12.70 1.96
CA GLY A 77 -7.22 -12.30 1.42
C GLY A 77 -6.06 -12.76 2.31
N THR A 78 -6.20 -12.67 3.65
CA THR A 78 -5.19 -13.18 4.60
C THR A 78 -5.08 -14.70 4.54
N VAL A 79 -6.21 -15.40 4.48
CA VAL A 79 -6.23 -16.87 4.32
C VAL A 79 -5.52 -17.26 3.02
N PHE A 80 -5.88 -16.64 1.90
CA PHE A 80 -5.28 -16.87 0.60
C PHE A 80 -3.75 -16.63 0.60
N SER A 81 -3.29 -15.50 1.14
CA SER A 81 -1.87 -15.17 1.19
C SER A 81 -1.07 -16.15 2.07
N THR A 82 -1.62 -16.53 3.23
CA THR A 82 -1.01 -17.51 4.13
C THR A 82 -0.87 -18.87 3.45
N LEU A 83 -1.92 -19.37 2.80
CA LEU A 83 -1.89 -20.65 2.10
C LEU A 83 -0.93 -20.63 0.91
N ASN A 84 -0.86 -19.54 0.14
CA ASN A 84 0.09 -19.41 -0.95
C ASN A 84 1.55 -19.38 -0.47
N ALA A 85 1.84 -18.76 0.66
CA ALA A 85 3.17 -18.77 1.26
C ALA A 85 3.57 -20.22 1.65
N LEU A 86 2.67 -20.97 2.26
CA LEU A 86 2.90 -22.37 2.60
C LEU A 86 3.06 -23.23 1.35
N ARG A 87 2.20 -23.08 0.35
CA ARG A 87 2.32 -23.77 -0.94
C ARG A 87 3.71 -23.55 -1.54
N SER A 88 4.17 -22.31 -1.60
CA SER A 88 5.49 -21.96 -2.13
C SER A 88 6.63 -22.59 -1.32
N PHE A 89 6.50 -22.62 0.01
CA PHE A 89 7.47 -23.29 0.87
C PHE A 89 7.52 -24.81 0.61
N PHE A 90 6.40 -25.50 0.60
CA PHE A 90 6.35 -26.94 0.41
C PHE A 90 6.74 -27.35 -1.02
N GLN A 91 6.45 -26.56 -2.04
CA GLN A 91 6.99 -26.72 -3.38
C GLN A 91 8.52 -26.66 -3.40
N TRP A 92 9.10 -25.63 -2.74
CA TRP A 92 10.55 -25.51 -2.61
C TRP A 92 11.13 -26.68 -1.78
N LEU A 93 10.47 -27.05 -0.69
CA LEU A 93 10.90 -28.10 0.21
C LEU A 93 10.97 -29.47 -0.50
N SER A 94 10.01 -29.76 -1.38
CA SER A 94 9.97 -31.02 -2.16
C SER A 94 11.20 -31.21 -3.06
N MET A 95 11.93 -30.14 -3.37
CA MET A 95 13.16 -30.19 -4.16
C MET A 95 14.43 -30.34 -3.31
N GLN A 96 14.32 -30.25 -1.98
CA GLN A 96 15.48 -30.25 -1.10
C GLN A 96 15.98 -31.66 -0.79
N PRO A 97 17.30 -31.87 -0.65
CA PRO A 97 17.85 -33.14 -0.22
C PRO A 97 17.26 -33.60 1.11
N GLY A 98 16.87 -34.85 1.21
CA GLY A 98 16.26 -35.44 2.41
C GLY A 98 14.76 -35.19 2.60
N TYR A 99 14.11 -34.44 1.67
CA TYR A 99 12.67 -34.21 1.64
C TYR A 99 12.01 -34.78 0.38
N ARG A 100 12.68 -34.67 -0.77
CA ARG A 100 12.14 -35.12 -2.08
C ARG A 100 11.71 -36.56 -2.17
N SER A 101 12.19 -37.43 -1.27
CA SER A 101 11.75 -38.82 -1.20
C SER A 101 10.40 -39.00 -0.52
N ASN A 102 10.00 -38.06 0.32
CA ASN A 102 8.81 -38.13 1.18
C ASN A 102 7.75 -37.08 0.84
N LEU A 103 8.10 -36.11 -0.02
CA LEU A 103 7.26 -34.97 -0.35
C LEU A 103 7.32 -34.71 -1.84
N SER A 104 6.18 -34.71 -2.49
CA SER A 104 6.06 -34.34 -3.90
C SER A 104 5.62 -32.90 -4.05
N SER A 105 5.95 -32.24 -5.17
CA SER A 105 5.46 -30.89 -5.48
C SER A 105 3.93 -30.86 -5.57
N ALA A 106 3.29 -31.98 -5.96
CA ALA A 106 1.83 -32.07 -6.00
C ALA A 106 1.18 -32.03 -4.61
N ASP A 107 1.89 -32.49 -3.57
CA ASP A 107 1.37 -32.41 -2.19
C ASP A 107 1.20 -30.97 -1.70
N ALA A 108 2.00 -30.04 -2.21
CA ALA A 108 1.86 -28.63 -1.90
C ALA A 108 0.57 -28.01 -2.48
N GLU A 109 0.01 -28.59 -3.53
CA GLU A 109 -1.23 -28.09 -4.14
C GLU A 109 -2.44 -28.22 -3.21
N TYR A 110 -2.38 -29.09 -2.19
CA TYR A 110 -3.44 -29.20 -1.20
C TYR A 110 -3.61 -27.97 -0.31
N PHE A 111 -2.64 -27.04 -0.31
CA PHE A 111 -2.80 -25.69 0.26
C PHE A 111 -3.58 -24.74 -0.64
N ALA A 112 -3.75 -25.04 -1.92
CA ALA A 112 -4.47 -24.15 -2.82
C ALA A 112 -5.96 -24.02 -2.44
N LEU A 113 -6.49 -22.83 -2.62
CA LEU A 113 -7.94 -22.59 -2.64
C LEU A 113 -8.49 -22.94 -4.02
N SER A 114 -9.78 -23.27 -4.10
CA SER A 114 -10.47 -23.37 -5.37
C SER A 114 -10.44 -22.04 -6.13
N ASP A 115 -10.59 -22.09 -7.46
CA ASP A 115 -10.63 -20.88 -8.29
C ASP A 115 -11.69 -19.87 -7.84
N ARG A 116 -12.84 -20.38 -7.40
CA ARG A 116 -13.92 -19.56 -6.85
C ARG A 116 -13.49 -18.85 -5.58
N GLU A 117 -12.93 -19.56 -4.61
CA GLU A 117 -12.45 -18.99 -3.34
C GLU A 117 -11.30 -18.02 -3.57
N ALA A 118 -10.37 -18.35 -4.48
CA ALA A 118 -9.27 -17.47 -4.86
C ALA A 118 -9.77 -16.17 -5.50
N ARG A 119 -10.80 -16.22 -6.38
CA ARG A 119 -11.43 -15.02 -6.94
C ARG A 119 -12.10 -14.18 -5.86
N ILE A 120 -12.86 -14.81 -4.96
CA ILE A 120 -13.49 -14.10 -3.83
C ILE A 120 -12.43 -13.47 -2.90
N ALA A 121 -11.34 -14.19 -2.62
CA ALA A 121 -10.25 -13.68 -1.78
C ALA A 121 -9.50 -12.49 -2.42
N LYS A 122 -9.40 -12.46 -3.74
CA LYS A 122 -8.81 -11.37 -4.53
C LYS A 122 -9.79 -10.24 -4.83
N ALA A 123 -11.10 -10.48 -4.68
CA ALA A 123 -12.10 -9.45 -4.91
C ALA A 123 -11.85 -8.26 -3.97
N ILE A 124 -11.71 -7.08 -4.57
CA ILE A 124 -11.52 -5.84 -3.84
C ILE A 124 -12.86 -5.48 -3.21
N ALA A 125 -12.96 -5.59 -1.90
CA ALA A 125 -14.12 -5.05 -1.19
C ALA A 125 -14.15 -3.54 -1.41
N GLU A 126 -15.28 -3.02 -1.88
CA GLU A 126 -15.51 -1.58 -1.93
C GLU A 126 -15.48 -1.04 -0.49
N ARG A 127 -14.40 -0.39 -0.15
CA ARG A 127 -14.30 0.38 1.08
C ARG A 127 -14.52 1.83 0.73
N PRO A 128 -15.41 2.54 1.43
CA PRO A 128 -15.56 3.97 1.23
C PRO A 128 -14.19 4.64 1.42
N VAL A 129 -13.88 5.57 0.53
CA VAL A 129 -12.69 6.40 0.63
C VAL A 129 -13.10 7.81 1.02
N PRO A 130 -12.29 8.56 1.77
CA PRO A 130 -12.63 9.92 2.15
C PRO A 130 -12.74 10.81 0.91
N THR A 131 -13.71 11.70 0.89
CA THR A 131 -13.80 12.75 -0.13
C THR A 131 -12.72 13.80 0.09
N ILE A 132 -12.43 14.63 -0.92
CA ILE A 132 -11.52 15.78 -0.76
C ILE A 132 -12.03 16.72 0.34
N ASP A 133 -13.34 16.97 0.41
CA ASP A 133 -13.92 17.85 1.43
C ASP A 133 -13.75 17.29 2.85
N GLN A 134 -13.92 15.98 3.02
CA GLN A 134 -13.66 15.32 4.31
C GLN A 134 -12.17 15.43 4.70
N ILE A 135 -11.25 15.26 3.76
CA ILE A 135 -9.82 15.42 4.02
C ILE A 135 -9.49 16.87 4.40
N ARG A 136 -10.04 17.85 3.69
CA ARG A 136 -9.86 19.28 4.01
C ARG A 136 -10.44 19.62 5.40
N HIS A 137 -11.60 19.08 5.73
CA HIS A 137 -12.19 19.21 7.06
C HIS A 137 -11.26 18.66 8.16
N VAL A 138 -10.71 17.45 7.96
CA VAL A 138 -9.74 16.88 8.90
C VAL A 138 -8.52 17.79 9.05
N LEU A 139 -7.95 18.30 7.95
CA LEU A 139 -6.81 19.21 7.97
C LEU A 139 -7.11 20.52 8.72
N GLN A 140 -8.34 21.03 8.65
CA GLN A 140 -8.76 22.23 9.38
C GLN A 140 -8.85 22.00 10.89
N ILE A 141 -9.26 20.80 11.32
CA ILE A 141 -9.41 20.45 12.74
C ILE A 141 -8.06 20.07 13.37
N MET A 142 -7.11 19.55 12.57
CA MET A 142 -5.81 19.14 13.11
C MET A 142 -5.11 20.30 13.82
N PRO A 143 -4.59 20.08 15.04
CA PRO A 143 -3.85 21.08 15.77
C PRO A 143 -2.54 21.45 15.03
N ALA A 144 -2.06 22.66 15.25
CA ALA A 144 -0.87 23.24 14.62
C ALA A 144 -0.08 24.14 15.58
N GLY A 145 -0.13 23.86 16.88
CA GLY A 145 0.53 24.68 17.92
C GLY A 145 1.94 24.22 18.26
N THR A 146 2.33 22.99 17.88
CA THR A 146 3.66 22.42 18.14
C THR A 146 4.30 21.94 16.84
N ASP A 147 5.63 21.80 16.85
CA ASP A 147 6.40 21.26 15.72
C ASP A 147 5.87 19.90 15.25
N ILE A 148 5.51 19.04 16.20
CA ILE A 148 4.99 17.70 15.93
C ILE A 148 3.61 17.80 15.25
N GLU A 149 2.76 18.70 15.72
CA GLU A 149 1.44 18.92 15.14
C GLU A 149 1.53 19.53 13.73
N LEU A 150 2.41 20.53 13.53
CA LEU A 150 2.70 21.09 12.21
C LEU A 150 3.16 20.01 11.23
N ARG A 151 4.13 19.15 11.65
CA ARG A 151 4.59 18.02 10.87
C ARG A 151 3.45 17.06 10.54
N ASN A 152 2.64 16.67 11.52
CA ASN A 152 1.57 15.71 11.34
C ASN A 152 0.53 16.23 10.33
N ARG A 153 0.17 17.50 10.43
CA ARG A 153 -0.73 18.17 9.50
C ARG A 153 -0.13 18.22 8.09
N ALA A 154 1.15 18.56 7.98
CA ALA A 154 1.87 18.59 6.71
C ALA A 154 1.99 17.22 6.05
N VAL A 155 2.21 16.13 6.82
CA VAL A 155 2.21 14.75 6.31
C VAL A 155 0.89 14.40 5.64
N MET A 156 -0.23 14.74 6.26
CA MET A 156 -1.55 14.46 5.70
C MET A 156 -1.83 15.30 4.45
N ALA A 157 -1.53 16.61 4.49
CA ALA A 157 -1.64 17.51 3.35
C ALA A 157 -0.77 17.03 2.18
N PHE A 158 0.48 16.68 2.45
CA PHE A 158 1.41 16.16 1.45
C PHE A 158 0.91 14.85 0.82
N THR A 159 0.30 13.97 1.62
CA THR A 159 -0.22 12.70 1.13
C THR A 159 -1.35 12.90 0.12
N VAL A 160 -2.28 13.83 0.35
CA VAL A 160 -3.35 14.11 -0.63
C VAL A 160 -2.85 14.93 -1.80
N LEU A 161 -1.86 15.80 -1.58
CA LEU A 161 -1.29 16.64 -2.62
C LEU A 161 -0.47 15.86 -3.66
N THR A 162 0.15 14.74 -3.24
CA THR A 162 1.08 13.98 -4.08
C THR A 162 0.63 12.54 -4.34
N GLY A 163 -0.26 11.99 -3.54
CA GLY A 163 -0.57 10.57 -3.54
C GLY A 163 0.62 9.68 -3.19
N ALA A 164 1.68 10.19 -2.56
CA ALA A 164 2.85 9.41 -2.18
C ALA A 164 2.47 8.27 -1.22
N ARG A 165 3.17 7.13 -1.34
CA ARG A 165 2.98 6.01 -0.42
C ARG A 165 3.63 6.31 0.93
N ASP A 166 3.04 5.83 2.01
CA ASP A 166 3.51 6.03 3.38
C ASP A 166 4.98 5.64 3.59
N GLY A 167 5.45 4.55 2.97
CA GLY A 167 6.87 4.17 2.99
C GLY A 167 7.78 5.16 2.27
N ALA A 168 7.32 5.76 1.17
CA ALA A 168 8.07 6.81 0.48
C ALA A 168 8.12 8.08 1.34
N ILE A 169 6.98 8.52 1.90
CA ILE A 169 6.89 9.69 2.79
C ILE A 169 7.86 9.56 3.97
N ALA A 170 7.94 8.37 4.58
CA ALA A 170 8.85 8.11 5.70
C ALA A 170 10.35 8.27 5.37
N SER A 171 10.72 8.25 4.09
CA SER A 171 12.12 8.29 3.63
C SER A 171 12.47 9.52 2.78
N LEU A 172 11.50 10.42 2.52
CA LEU A 172 11.75 11.65 1.76
C LEU A 172 12.69 12.59 2.52
N LYS A 173 13.59 13.24 1.77
CA LYS A 173 14.45 14.34 2.22
C LYS A 173 13.90 15.67 1.67
N SER A 174 14.27 16.79 2.29
CA SER A 174 13.82 18.13 1.87
C SER A 174 14.16 18.43 0.41
N LYS A 175 15.32 17.97 -0.10
CA LYS A 175 15.74 18.15 -1.50
C LYS A 175 14.86 17.46 -2.55
N HIS A 176 14.02 16.51 -2.12
CA HIS A 176 13.16 15.79 -3.05
C HIS A 176 11.89 16.55 -3.42
N VAL A 177 11.62 17.67 -2.77
CA VAL A 177 10.40 18.46 -2.97
C VAL A 177 10.76 19.87 -3.41
N ASP A 178 10.25 20.25 -4.55
CA ASP A 178 10.22 21.63 -5.03
C ASP A 178 8.79 22.17 -4.86
N VAL A 179 8.60 23.02 -3.85
CA VAL A 179 7.27 23.59 -3.54
C VAL A 179 6.89 24.71 -4.51
N VAL A 180 7.85 25.32 -5.20
CA VAL A 180 7.61 26.38 -6.19
C VAL A 180 7.02 25.75 -7.43
N GLU A 181 7.72 24.76 -7.99
CA GLU A 181 7.26 23.98 -9.16
C GLU A 181 6.12 23.02 -8.81
N GLY A 182 5.87 22.74 -7.53
CA GLY A 182 4.89 21.75 -7.09
C GLY A 182 5.28 20.33 -7.48
N LYS A 183 6.57 19.99 -7.41
CA LYS A 183 7.14 18.73 -7.89
C LYS A 183 7.82 17.93 -6.78
N VAL A 184 7.65 16.63 -6.81
CA VAL A 184 8.33 15.68 -5.92
C VAL A 184 9.09 14.66 -6.75
N VAL A 185 10.38 14.51 -6.51
CA VAL A 185 11.23 13.49 -7.15
C VAL A 185 11.41 12.33 -6.18
N GLN A 186 10.87 11.17 -6.55
CA GLN A 186 11.00 9.94 -5.78
C GLN A 186 12.12 9.09 -6.39
N ASP A 187 13.37 9.38 -6.01
CA ASP A 187 14.56 8.62 -6.47
C ASP A 187 14.68 7.32 -5.68
N ALA A 188 14.57 6.19 -6.34
CA ALA A 188 14.62 4.87 -5.72
C ALA A 188 15.95 4.56 -5.00
N ARG A 189 17.02 5.32 -5.28
CA ARG A 189 18.31 5.20 -4.57
C ARG A 189 18.26 5.76 -3.15
N GLU A 190 17.32 6.66 -2.87
CA GLU A 190 17.21 7.38 -1.60
C GLU A 190 15.82 7.29 -0.96
N VAL A 191 14.78 6.99 -1.75
CA VAL A 191 13.38 6.94 -1.30
C VAL A 191 12.85 5.51 -1.40
N HIS A 192 12.16 5.05 -0.39
CA HIS A 192 11.57 3.70 -0.36
C HIS A 192 10.35 3.61 -1.28
N THR A 193 10.61 3.58 -2.58
CA THR A 193 9.56 3.42 -3.59
C THR A 193 9.21 1.96 -3.81
N LYS A 194 7.94 1.70 -4.14
CA LYS A 194 7.51 0.34 -4.50
C LYS A 194 8.17 -0.08 -5.80
N PHE A 195 8.76 -1.28 -5.83
CA PHE A 195 9.51 -1.83 -6.96
C PHE A 195 10.78 -1.04 -7.34
N SER A 196 11.34 -0.26 -6.41
CA SER A 196 12.55 0.54 -6.63
C SER A 196 12.49 1.42 -7.87
N LYS A 197 11.35 2.10 -8.09
CA LYS A 197 11.15 2.98 -9.24
C LYS A 197 11.49 4.42 -8.92
N THR A 198 12.18 5.06 -9.84
CA THR A 198 12.39 6.50 -9.84
C THR A 198 11.36 7.16 -10.73
N PHE A 199 10.61 8.12 -10.18
CA PHE A 199 9.62 8.90 -10.91
C PHE A 199 9.36 10.25 -10.23
N SER A 200 8.78 11.18 -10.99
CA SER A 200 8.33 12.47 -10.46
C SER A 200 6.82 12.50 -10.32
N THR A 201 6.36 13.18 -9.31
CA THR A 201 4.94 13.49 -9.07
C THR A 201 4.79 14.99 -8.98
N TRP A 202 3.82 15.56 -9.67
CA TRP A 202 3.38 16.95 -9.51
C TRP A 202 2.21 17.03 -8.54
N PHE A 203 2.06 18.16 -7.88
CA PHE A 203 0.98 18.38 -6.93
C PHE A 203 -0.37 18.27 -7.63
N PHE A 204 -1.25 17.43 -7.08
CA PHE A 204 -2.61 17.30 -7.58
C PHE A 204 -3.45 18.55 -7.24
N PRO A 205 -4.42 18.91 -8.09
CA PRO A 205 -5.29 20.09 -7.89
C PRO A 205 -6.36 19.82 -6.82
N VAL A 206 -5.93 19.73 -5.55
CA VAL A 206 -6.79 19.42 -4.40
C VAL A 206 -7.14 20.64 -3.56
N GLY A 207 -6.62 21.81 -3.92
CA GLY A 207 -6.87 23.09 -3.29
C GLY A 207 -5.60 23.81 -2.84
N GLU A 208 -5.58 25.13 -2.97
CA GLU A 208 -4.42 25.95 -2.59
C GLU A 208 -4.20 25.98 -1.09
N ASP A 209 -5.27 25.88 -0.29
CA ASP A 209 -5.21 25.73 1.16
C ASP A 209 -4.41 24.51 1.61
N VAL A 210 -4.57 23.40 0.90
CA VAL A 210 -3.79 22.15 1.15
C VAL A 210 -2.33 22.32 0.72
N ARG A 211 -2.10 22.98 -0.42
CA ARG A 211 -0.74 23.28 -0.90
C ARG A 211 0.01 24.17 0.07
N GLN A 212 -0.65 25.22 0.57
CA GLN A 212 -0.04 26.17 1.49
C GLN A 212 0.47 25.52 2.78
N ILE A 213 -0.25 24.53 3.33
CA ILE A 213 0.21 23.77 4.50
C ILE A 213 1.59 23.12 4.24
N VAL A 214 1.80 22.59 3.05
CA VAL A 214 3.08 21.95 2.69
C VAL A 214 4.16 22.99 2.43
N VAL A 215 3.83 24.08 1.78
CA VAL A 215 4.76 25.21 1.56
C VAL A 215 5.24 25.79 2.89
N ASP A 216 4.32 26.05 3.80
CA ASP A 216 4.62 26.60 5.13
C ASP A 216 5.50 25.62 5.93
N TRP A 217 5.20 24.33 5.85
CA TRP A 217 6.00 23.29 6.51
C TRP A 217 7.44 23.26 5.99
N VAL A 218 7.64 23.25 4.68
CA VAL A 218 8.98 23.21 4.07
C VAL A 218 9.76 24.46 4.43
N LYS A 219 9.11 25.63 4.41
CA LYS A 219 9.70 26.89 4.85
C LYS A 219 10.08 26.83 6.33
N TYR A 220 9.16 26.39 7.19
CA TYR A 220 9.39 26.24 8.63
C TYR A 220 10.60 25.35 8.94
N LEU A 221 10.72 24.20 8.28
CA LEU A 221 11.88 23.33 8.43
C LEU A 221 13.20 24.05 8.08
N ALA A 222 13.21 24.84 7.02
CA ALA A 222 14.41 25.52 6.57
C ALA A 222 14.77 26.75 7.44
N THR A 223 13.78 27.54 7.85
CA THR A 223 14.03 28.83 8.54
C THR A 223 14.06 28.71 10.06
N GLU A 224 13.17 27.93 10.64
CA GLU A 224 13.05 27.82 12.11
C GLU A 224 13.81 26.61 12.66
N GLN A 225 13.71 25.45 11.97
CA GLN A 225 14.36 24.22 12.39
C GLN A 225 15.78 24.07 11.81
N LEU A 226 16.16 24.94 10.86
CA LEU A 226 17.46 24.93 10.18
C LEU A 226 17.83 23.56 9.56
N PHE A 227 16.83 22.91 8.98
CA PHE A 227 17.03 21.63 8.28
C PHE A 227 17.61 21.89 6.90
N GLY A 228 18.63 21.10 6.54
CA GLY A 228 19.26 21.17 5.23
C GLY A 228 18.60 20.27 4.18
N PRO A 229 19.07 20.33 2.93
CA PRO A 229 18.50 19.57 1.81
C PRO A 229 18.49 18.04 2.01
N VAL A 230 19.43 17.50 2.80
CA VAL A 230 19.57 16.07 3.05
C VAL A 230 18.87 15.58 4.30
N ASP A 231 18.35 16.51 5.11
CA ASP A 231 17.56 16.18 6.30
C ASP A 231 16.17 15.65 5.91
N PRO A 232 15.51 14.87 6.79
CA PRO A 232 14.17 14.34 6.54
C PRO A 232 13.16 15.46 6.25
N LEU A 233 12.34 15.28 5.23
CA LEU A 233 11.19 16.15 4.98
C LEU A 233 10.14 16.02 6.10
N PHE A 234 9.97 14.81 6.62
CA PHE A 234 9.08 14.51 7.75
C PHE A 234 9.88 13.79 8.83
N PRO A 235 10.52 14.53 9.71
CA PRO A 235 11.40 13.98 10.74
C PRO A 235 10.65 13.16 11.78
N ALA A 236 11.32 12.16 12.35
CA ALA A 236 10.81 11.42 13.49
C ALA A 236 10.72 12.33 14.74
N THR A 237 9.94 11.90 15.72
CA THR A 237 9.87 12.58 17.03
C THR A 237 11.04 12.09 17.89
N ALA A 238 11.79 13.01 18.48
CA ALA A 238 12.79 12.70 19.48
C ALA A 238 12.11 12.31 20.80
N ILE A 239 12.57 11.25 21.40
CA ILE A 239 12.20 10.86 22.76
C ILE A 239 13.28 11.40 23.67
N VAL A 240 12.92 12.30 24.57
CA VAL A 240 13.81 12.87 25.57
C VAL A 240 13.43 12.39 26.97
N GLN A 241 14.41 12.24 27.83
CA GLN A 241 14.14 12.02 29.27
C GLN A 241 13.96 13.37 29.96
N ASP A 242 12.91 13.48 30.76
CA ASP A 242 12.74 14.62 31.63
C ASP A 242 13.64 14.51 32.89
N GLN A 243 13.54 15.50 33.76
CA GLN A 243 14.30 15.56 35.00
C GLN A 243 13.99 14.40 35.98
N TYR A 244 12.91 13.64 35.75
CA TYR A 244 12.50 12.48 36.53
C TYR A 244 12.85 11.16 35.83
N HIS A 245 13.67 11.18 34.76
CA HIS A 245 14.00 10.03 33.89
C HIS A 245 12.79 9.40 33.19
N LEU A 246 11.67 10.12 33.08
CA LEU A 246 10.52 9.69 32.31
C LEU A 246 10.71 10.07 30.83
N PHE A 247 10.34 9.13 29.94
CA PHE A 247 10.38 9.40 28.50
C PHE A 247 9.22 10.30 28.10
N GLN A 248 9.55 11.45 27.52
CA GLN A 248 8.59 12.37 26.94
C GLN A 248 8.84 12.57 25.45
N THR A 249 7.77 12.82 24.70
CA THR A 249 7.88 13.30 23.34
C THR A 249 8.41 14.73 23.37
N GLY A 250 9.64 14.89 22.88
CA GLY A 250 10.31 16.19 22.86
C GLY A 250 10.09 16.94 21.56
N CYS A 251 11.17 17.21 20.83
CA CYS A 251 11.21 17.95 19.59
C CYS A 251 11.29 17.02 18.37
N LEU A 252 11.41 17.62 17.20
CA LEU A 252 11.73 16.90 15.96
C LEU A 252 13.18 16.43 16.00
N SER A 253 13.42 15.18 15.60
CA SER A 253 14.77 14.63 15.44
C SER A 253 15.26 14.86 14.01
N ARG A 254 16.59 14.79 13.75
CA ARG A 254 17.12 14.80 12.37
C ARG A 254 17.16 13.37 11.76
N ALA A 255 16.28 12.48 12.22
CA ALA A 255 16.22 11.11 11.74
C ALA A 255 14.91 10.85 10.99
N HIS A 256 14.98 9.96 10.01
CA HIS A 256 13.78 9.42 9.36
C HIS A 256 13.03 8.48 10.32
N TRP A 257 11.73 8.28 10.06
CA TRP A 257 11.02 7.17 10.70
C TRP A 257 11.59 5.83 10.22
N SER A 258 11.76 4.88 11.11
CA SER A 258 12.22 3.52 10.79
C SER A 258 11.22 2.75 9.91
N ASN A 259 9.95 3.12 9.96
CA ASN A 259 8.86 2.53 9.16
C ASN A 259 7.67 3.48 9.07
N ALA A 260 6.65 3.10 8.31
CA ALA A 260 5.47 3.92 8.05
C ALA A 260 4.38 3.85 9.16
N THR A 261 4.61 3.15 10.26
CA THR A 261 3.61 3.02 11.34
C THR A 261 3.21 4.37 11.96
N PRO A 262 4.15 5.28 12.28
CA PRO A 262 3.80 6.59 12.81
C PRO A 262 2.87 7.40 11.89
N ILE A 263 3.09 7.33 10.57
CA ILE A 263 2.21 8.00 9.59
C ILE A 263 0.78 7.46 9.70
N ARG A 264 0.61 6.14 9.79
CA ARG A 264 -0.71 5.51 9.93
C ARG A 264 -1.40 5.89 11.24
N THR A 265 -0.62 6.06 12.30
CA THR A 265 -1.11 6.55 13.61
C THR A 265 -1.62 7.97 13.50
N ILE A 266 -0.86 8.89 12.86
CA ILE A 266 -1.27 10.27 12.59
C ILE A 266 -2.63 10.30 11.86
N PHE A 267 -2.79 9.49 10.82
CA PHE A 267 -4.05 9.42 10.06
C PHE A 267 -5.21 8.90 10.92
N LYS A 268 -4.96 7.87 11.73
CA LYS A 268 -5.98 7.32 12.62
C LYS A 268 -6.46 8.35 13.63
N GLU A 269 -5.54 9.02 14.29
CA GLU A 269 -5.84 10.05 15.28
C GLU A 269 -6.59 11.22 14.66
N ALA A 270 -6.13 11.75 13.53
CA ALA A 270 -6.74 12.88 12.85
C ALA A 270 -8.18 12.59 12.41
N PHE A 271 -8.44 11.44 11.79
CA PHE A 271 -9.80 11.05 11.39
C PHE A 271 -10.70 10.78 12.59
N THR A 272 -10.17 10.16 13.65
CA THR A 272 -10.92 9.93 14.89
C THR A 272 -11.31 11.25 15.55
N SER A 273 -10.39 12.20 15.65
CA SER A 273 -10.65 13.53 16.22
C SER A 273 -11.67 14.34 15.42
N ALA A 274 -11.75 14.10 14.11
CA ALA A 274 -12.76 14.71 13.24
C ALA A 274 -14.12 13.97 13.26
N GLY A 275 -14.28 12.92 14.07
CA GLY A 275 -15.49 12.12 14.12
C GLY A 275 -15.76 11.29 12.85
N LEU A 276 -14.74 11.05 12.04
CA LEU A 276 -14.81 10.33 10.79
C LEU A 276 -14.25 8.90 10.90
N ALA A 277 -14.74 8.00 10.06
CA ALA A 277 -14.17 6.67 9.95
C ALA A 277 -12.71 6.72 9.50
N TYR A 278 -11.85 5.88 10.10
CA TYR A 278 -10.45 5.83 9.77
C TYR A 278 -10.18 5.61 8.29
N ALA A 279 -9.48 6.53 7.68
CA ALA A 279 -8.95 6.44 6.33
C ALA A 279 -7.42 6.32 6.37
N ASN A 280 -6.89 5.21 5.84
CA ASN A 280 -5.43 5.02 5.79
C ASN A 280 -4.78 5.84 4.65
N PRO A 281 -3.45 6.09 4.68
CA PRO A 281 -2.78 6.87 3.63
C PRO A 281 -3.02 6.35 2.21
N HIS A 282 -3.14 5.03 2.03
CA HIS A 282 -3.40 4.44 0.71
C HIS A 282 -4.80 4.77 0.17
N SER A 283 -5.79 5.02 1.05
CA SER A 283 -7.13 5.43 0.61
C SER A 283 -7.13 6.80 -0.08
N PHE A 284 -6.20 7.70 0.27
CA PHE A 284 -6.05 8.99 -0.40
C PHE A 284 -5.66 8.85 -1.87
N ARG A 285 -4.88 7.84 -2.22
CA ARG A 285 -4.58 7.55 -3.63
C ARG A 285 -5.84 7.13 -4.39
N ARG A 286 -6.76 6.40 -3.74
CA ARG A 286 -8.06 6.05 -4.33
C ARG A 286 -8.94 7.30 -4.47
N THR A 287 -8.94 8.21 -3.49
CA THR A 287 -9.62 9.51 -3.58
C THR A 287 -9.08 10.31 -4.78
N LEU A 288 -7.75 10.42 -4.93
CA LEU A 288 -7.13 11.09 -6.07
C LEU A 288 -7.47 10.42 -7.40
N ALA A 289 -7.49 9.11 -7.41
CA ALA A 289 -7.87 8.37 -8.58
C ALA A 289 -9.32 8.73 -8.99
N GLN A 290 -10.31 8.70 -8.07
CA GLN A 290 -11.69 9.12 -8.31
C GLN A 290 -11.81 10.62 -8.70
N LEU A 291 -10.93 11.47 -8.17
CA LEU A 291 -10.85 12.87 -8.58
C LEU A 291 -10.42 12.99 -10.04
N GLY A 292 -9.40 12.22 -10.46
CA GLY A 292 -8.93 12.19 -11.86
C GLY A 292 -10.02 11.74 -12.83
N GLU A 293 -10.83 10.74 -12.47
CA GLU A 293 -11.98 10.32 -13.28
C GLU A 293 -12.98 11.44 -13.52
N ARG A 294 -13.15 12.32 -12.53
CA ARG A 294 -14.08 13.45 -12.64
C ARG A 294 -13.51 14.64 -13.39
N LEU A 295 -12.20 14.87 -13.28
CA LEU A 295 -11.54 16.06 -13.85
C LEU A 295 -11.01 15.82 -15.26
N CYS A 296 -10.42 14.65 -15.53
CA CYS A 296 -9.85 14.33 -16.83
C CYS A 296 -10.94 14.19 -17.89
N ARG A 297 -10.75 14.86 -19.03
CA ARG A 297 -11.69 14.88 -20.15
C ARG A 297 -11.20 14.07 -21.33
N THR A 298 -9.89 13.79 -21.40
CA THR A 298 -9.26 13.05 -22.48
C THR A 298 -8.51 11.82 -21.94
N PRO A 299 -8.28 10.79 -22.77
CA PRO A 299 -7.43 9.66 -22.41
C PRO A 299 -6.01 10.07 -22.03
N GLU A 300 -5.45 11.08 -22.69
CA GLU A 300 -4.13 11.62 -22.41
C GLU A 300 -4.05 12.25 -21.01
N GLU A 301 -5.00 13.08 -20.63
CA GLU A 301 -5.11 13.65 -19.28
C GLU A 301 -5.18 12.55 -18.23
N PHE A 302 -5.98 11.51 -18.48
CA PHE A 302 -6.11 10.39 -17.55
C PHE A 302 -4.84 9.55 -17.47
N LYS A 303 -4.13 9.36 -18.58
CA LYS A 303 -2.82 8.70 -18.61
C LYS A 303 -1.79 9.51 -17.81
N ALA A 304 -1.72 10.82 -18.02
CA ALA A 304 -0.85 11.71 -17.26
C ALA A 304 -1.17 11.66 -15.75
N TRP A 305 -2.45 11.68 -15.38
CA TRP A 305 -2.91 11.54 -14.00
C TRP A 305 -2.47 10.21 -13.37
N SER A 306 -2.61 9.11 -14.11
CA SER A 306 -2.19 7.77 -13.70
C SER A 306 -0.67 7.69 -13.50
N GLN A 307 0.10 8.24 -14.43
CA GLN A 307 1.56 8.32 -14.33
C GLN A 307 1.99 9.16 -13.13
N ASN A 308 1.29 10.26 -12.85
CA ASN A 308 1.52 11.10 -11.68
C ASN A 308 1.30 10.36 -10.35
N LEU A 309 0.42 9.37 -10.32
CA LEU A 309 0.28 8.41 -9.23
C LEU A 309 1.39 7.34 -9.21
N GLY A 310 2.30 7.32 -10.18
CA GLY A 310 3.35 6.31 -10.32
C GLY A 310 2.82 4.92 -10.69
N HIS A 311 1.75 4.87 -11.50
CA HIS A 311 1.25 3.62 -12.08
C HIS A 311 1.92 3.39 -13.45
N GLU A 312 2.43 2.18 -13.70
CA GLU A 312 3.01 1.81 -15.00
C GLU A 312 1.95 1.64 -16.06
N GLN A 313 0.83 1.07 -15.65
CA GLN A 313 -0.28 0.79 -16.54
C GLN A 313 -1.49 1.62 -16.11
N VAL A 314 -2.10 2.29 -17.04
CA VAL A 314 -3.33 3.07 -16.86
C VAL A 314 -4.44 2.18 -16.29
N LEU A 315 -4.49 0.91 -16.70
CA LEU A 315 -5.40 -0.12 -16.16
C LEU A 315 -5.27 -0.30 -14.65
N THR A 316 -4.09 -0.05 -14.05
CA THR A 316 -3.92 -0.07 -12.59
C THR A 316 -4.76 1.02 -11.92
N THR A 317 -4.88 2.18 -12.56
CA THR A 317 -5.76 3.24 -12.08
C THR A 317 -7.21 2.79 -12.23
N PHE A 318 -7.66 2.30 -13.35
CA PHE A 318 -9.01 1.78 -13.54
C PHE A 318 -9.35 0.64 -12.57
N SER A 319 -8.47 -0.33 -12.38
CA SER A 319 -8.71 -1.45 -11.44
C SER A 319 -8.69 -1.01 -9.97
N SER A 320 -8.08 0.11 -9.65
CA SER A 320 -8.04 0.67 -8.29
C SER A 320 -9.36 1.30 -7.86
N TYR A 321 -10.26 1.58 -8.80
CA TYR A 321 -11.59 2.17 -8.52
C TYR A 321 -12.61 1.17 -7.97
N GLY A 322 -12.38 -0.11 -8.17
CA GLY A 322 -13.42 -1.11 -7.98
C GLY A 322 -14.39 -1.14 -9.17
N GLN A 323 -15.52 -1.79 -8.99
CA GLN A 323 -16.60 -1.75 -9.98
C GLN A 323 -17.37 -0.43 -9.86
N VAL A 324 -17.81 0.11 -10.99
CA VAL A 324 -18.75 1.23 -11.00
C VAL A 324 -20.02 0.76 -10.30
N GLY A 325 -20.44 1.44 -9.24
CA GLY A 325 -21.65 1.08 -8.49
C GLY A 325 -22.84 0.96 -9.43
N ALA A 326 -23.74 0.00 -9.17
CA ALA A 326 -24.84 -0.36 -10.08
C ALA A 326 -25.70 0.84 -10.49
N ASP A 327 -26.00 1.75 -9.57
CA ASP A 327 -26.79 2.95 -9.87
C ASP A 327 -26.04 3.91 -10.80
N ARG A 328 -24.75 4.09 -10.56
CA ARG A 328 -23.88 4.93 -11.39
C ARG A 328 -23.66 4.30 -12.77
N GLN A 329 -23.51 2.99 -12.85
CA GLN A 329 -23.44 2.26 -14.11
C GLN A 329 -24.72 2.46 -14.93
N ALA A 330 -25.88 2.32 -14.28
CA ALA A 330 -27.17 2.52 -14.94
C ALA A 330 -27.32 3.96 -15.45
N GLU A 331 -26.93 4.96 -14.65
CA GLU A 331 -26.95 6.37 -15.04
C GLU A 331 -26.04 6.63 -16.27
N LEU A 332 -24.82 6.14 -16.24
CA LEU A 332 -23.86 6.31 -17.33
C LEU A 332 -24.37 5.66 -18.63
N ILE A 333 -24.88 4.45 -18.56
CA ILE A 333 -25.42 3.75 -19.73
C ILE A 333 -26.62 4.52 -20.33
N ARG A 334 -27.55 5.00 -19.50
CA ARG A 334 -28.68 5.82 -19.98
C ARG A 334 -28.21 7.10 -20.65
N ARG A 335 -27.21 7.77 -20.06
CA ARG A 335 -26.63 9.01 -20.62
C ARG A 335 -25.93 8.78 -21.96
N LEU A 336 -25.27 7.64 -22.15
CA LEU A 336 -24.67 7.25 -23.43
C LEU A 336 -25.74 7.00 -24.50
N GLY A 337 -26.87 6.36 -24.14
CA GLY A 337 -28.00 6.20 -25.04
C GLY A 337 -28.57 7.54 -25.53
N GLN A 338 -28.81 8.48 -24.61
CA GLN A 338 -29.31 9.81 -24.94
C GLN A 338 -28.37 10.63 -25.84
N ARG A 339 -27.04 10.46 -25.70
CA ARG A 339 -26.05 11.08 -26.60
C ARG A 339 -26.10 10.51 -28.03
N GLN A 340 -26.41 9.23 -28.16
CA GLN A 340 -26.55 8.57 -29.46
C GLN A 340 -27.79 9.07 -30.23
N GLU A 341 -28.90 9.30 -29.49
CA GLU A 341 -30.13 9.85 -30.05
C GLU A 341 -29.98 11.33 -30.52
N ASN A 342 -29.12 12.09 -29.83
CA ASN A 342 -28.86 13.52 -30.10
C ASN A 342 -27.74 13.79 -31.14
N GLY A 343 -27.32 12.80 -31.91
CA GLY A 343 -26.44 13.01 -33.09
C GLY A 343 -25.00 13.38 -32.81
N ALA A 344 -24.45 13.05 -31.62
CA ALA A 344 -23.03 13.25 -31.36
C ALA A 344 -22.14 12.30 -32.18
N PRO A 345 -20.96 12.75 -32.70
CA PRO A 345 -20.13 11.96 -33.58
C PRO A 345 -19.75 10.61 -33.00
N LYS A 346 -20.05 9.54 -33.74
CA LYS A 346 -19.70 8.17 -33.43
C LYS A 346 -18.18 7.99 -33.55
N GLY A 347 -17.56 7.34 -32.57
CA GLY A 347 -16.30 6.65 -32.81
C GLY A 347 -15.06 7.24 -32.12
N ASP A 348 -15.00 8.53 -31.81
CA ASP A 348 -13.72 9.21 -31.53
C ASP A 348 -13.05 8.82 -30.18
N LEU A 349 -13.83 8.54 -29.11
CA LEU A 349 -13.26 8.31 -27.78
C LEU A 349 -12.72 6.88 -27.57
N ILE A 350 -13.49 5.89 -28.02
CA ILE A 350 -13.11 4.47 -27.88
C ILE A 350 -11.94 4.16 -28.81
N ASP A 351 -12.01 4.67 -30.04
CA ASP A 351 -10.93 4.50 -31.03
C ASP A 351 -9.64 5.20 -30.57
N ARG A 352 -9.72 6.39 -30.00
CA ARG A 352 -8.57 7.07 -29.38
C ARG A 352 -8.03 6.33 -28.15
N MET A 353 -8.89 5.76 -27.31
CA MET A 353 -8.44 4.93 -26.18
C MET A 353 -7.74 3.65 -26.66
N ILE A 354 -8.27 2.99 -27.67
CA ILE A 354 -7.68 1.79 -28.28
C ILE A 354 -6.33 2.16 -28.92
N GLN A 355 -6.26 3.24 -29.67
CA GLN A 355 -5.03 3.71 -30.29
C GLN A 355 -3.97 4.08 -29.26
N THR A 356 -4.33 4.81 -28.20
CA THR A 356 -3.41 5.16 -27.09
C THR A 356 -2.90 3.93 -26.35
N LEU A 357 -3.74 2.90 -26.19
CA LEU A 357 -3.33 1.63 -25.57
C LEU A 357 -2.42 0.80 -26.49
N GLN A 358 -2.65 0.85 -27.81
CA GLN A 358 -1.82 0.16 -28.81
C GLN A 358 -0.44 0.82 -28.96
N GLU A 359 -0.40 2.15 -29.03
CA GLU A 359 0.86 2.92 -29.10
C GLU A 359 1.71 2.74 -27.84
N GLY A 360 1.08 2.65 -26.65
CA GLY A 360 1.77 2.34 -25.40
C GLY A 360 2.37 0.92 -25.33
N ARG A 361 1.87 -0.01 -26.16
CA ARG A 361 2.38 -1.38 -26.24
C ARG A 361 3.62 -1.49 -27.14
N HIS A 362 3.71 -0.69 -28.19
CA HIS A 362 4.87 -0.63 -29.10
C HIS A 362 6.08 0.13 -28.54
N MET A 363 5.95 0.86 -27.44
CA MET A 363 7.09 1.49 -26.76
C MET A 363 7.72 0.58 -25.70
N LEU A 364 7.23 -0.63 -25.50
CA LEU A 364 7.70 -1.62 -24.52
C LEU A 364 8.28 -2.89 -25.18
N GLU A 365 8.29 -2.98 -26.51
CA GLU A 365 9.08 -3.92 -27.31
C GLU A 365 10.37 -3.22 -27.83
#